data_4a924182b0b38af7bd3f1d58a4e3085e
#
_entry.id   4a924182b0b38af7bd3f1d58a4e3085e
#
_cell.length_a   1.000
_cell.length_b   1.000
_cell.length_c   1.000
_cell.angle_alpha   90.00
_cell.angle_beta   90.00
_cell.angle_gamma   90.00
#
_symmetry.space_group_name_H-M   'P 1'
#
loop_
_entity.id
_entity.type
_entity.pdbx_description
1 polymer ?
#
loop_
_entity_poly.entity_id
_entity_poly.type
_entity_poly.pdbx_seq_one_letter_code
_entity_poly.pdbx_strand_id
1 'polypeptide(L)'
;MANFYTDSPELKHYLNHPLMKRIVELRERDFAEKDQYPYAPQDHEDAMDNYDKVLEIIGEICGDIIAANAEGVDHEGPVCENGRVRYASGTDINMDACRKAGLMGMAMPRRFGGLNFPSVPYMIAADMVSRADAGFENLWALQDCAETIYEFGSEEQKMHYISRVCAGETMSMDLTEPDAGSDLQSVQLKATYSEADGCWYLNGVKRFITNGDSDIHLVLARSEEGTRDGRGLSMFIYDKRNGGVTVRRIENKMGIKGSPTCELVYKNAKAELCGERRLGLIKYVMALMNGARLGIAAQAVGISQAAYEEALSYARDRRQFGKAIIEMAPVAEMIGNIKAKLDAARTILYQTSRYVDIYKALDDISKERKLTPEERKEQKYYAKMADAFTPLSKGLGSEFCNQNAYDCIQVHGGSGFMKDYACERIYRDARITSIYEGTTQLQVVAAIRYATSGFYANAMKEFAQWEVSSEMAPLKARLDAMAARYEEAVATVTGHESQEFIDLTARRLVEMAGYIIMGYLLLQDATANADLFATSANVFVRWAEAEVDKHAGYISRINPDEMAYFRKA
;
A
#
# COMPACT_ATOMS: atom_id res chain seq x y z
N MET A 1 20.73 -20.29 0.68
CA MET A 1 19.79 -19.49 1.47
C MET A 1 19.19 -18.47 0.52
N ALA A 2 17.87 -18.39 0.46
CA ALA A 2 17.18 -17.45 -0.42
C ALA A 2 17.20 -16.06 0.24
N ASN A 3 17.59 -15.04 -0.49
CA ASN A 3 17.53 -13.66 0.01
C ASN A 3 16.70 -12.81 -0.95
N PHE A 4 15.50 -12.42 -0.52
CA PHE A 4 14.52 -11.76 -1.38
C PHE A 4 14.96 -10.37 -1.86
N TYR A 5 15.97 -9.79 -1.24
CA TYR A 5 16.56 -8.53 -1.68
C TYR A 5 17.69 -8.73 -2.70
N THR A 6 18.69 -9.55 -2.35
CA THR A 6 19.85 -9.77 -3.23
C THR A 6 19.50 -10.54 -4.50
N ASP A 7 18.44 -11.37 -4.43
CA ASP A 7 17.94 -12.15 -5.57
C ASP A 7 17.00 -11.31 -6.49
N SER A 8 16.72 -10.04 -6.13
CA SER A 8 15.81 -9.14 -6.85
C SER A 8 16.52 -7.82 -7.23
N PRO A 9 17.31 -7.79 -8.31
CA PRO A 9 18.07 -6.60 -8.70
C PRO A 9 17.20 -5.38 -9.01
N GLU A 10 15.92 -5.57 -9.32
CA GLU A 10 14.94 -4.50 -9.49
C GLU A 10 14.77 -3.66 -8.22
N LEU A 11 14.81 -4.27 -7.03
CA LEU A 11 14.68 -3.56 -5.76
C LEU A 11 15.85 -2.61 -5.53
N LYS A 12 17.08 -3.04 -5.87
CA LYS A 12 18.28 -2.19 -5.82
C LYS A 12 18.20 -1.02 -6.81
N HIS A 13 17.62 -1.24 -8.00
CA HIS A 13 17.39 -0.16 -8.97
C HIS A 13 16.49 0.94 -8.35
N TYR A 14 15.39 0.58 -7.71
CA TYR A 14 14.48 1.56 -7.11
C TYR A 14 15.07 2.27 -5.90
N LEU A 15 15.90 1.59 -5.09
CA LEU A 15 16.62 2.19 -3.98
C LEU A 15 17.65 3.23 -4.48
N ASN A 16 18.32 2.95 -5.59
CA ASN A 16 19.38 3.82 -6.13
C ASN A 16 18.87 4.93 -7.09
N HIS A 17 17.59 5.24 -7.05
CA HIS A 17 17.02 6.31 -7.88
C HIS A 17 17.61 7.69 -7.53
N PRO A 18 17.85 8.59 -8.51
CA PRO A 18 18.47 9.91 -8.28
C PRO A 18 17.79 10.78 -7.22
N LEU A 19 16.47 10.69 -7.07
CA LEU A 19 15.72 11.43 -6.04
C LEU A 19 16.06 10.98 -4.61
N MET A 20 16.67 9.81 -4.41
CA MET A 20 17.07 9.35 -3.07
C MET A 20 18.07 10.30 -2.42
N LYS A 21 18.91 10.98 -3.20
CA LYS A 21 19.82 12.00 -2.65
C LYS A 21 19.04 13.08 -1.90
N ARG A 22 18.02 13.63 -2.54
CA ARG A 22 17.16 14.68 -1.92
C ARG A 22 16.37 14.14 -0.73
N ILE A 23 15.83 12.92 -0.85
CA ILE A 23 15.08 12.26 0.21
C ILE A 23 15.95 12.09 1.46
N VAL A 24 17.16 11.58 1.30
CA VAL A 24 18.13 11.36 2.40
C VAL A 24 18.51 12.69 3.05
N GLU A 25 18.87 13.73 2.27
CA GLU A 25 19.21 15.06 2.79
C GLU A 25 18.08 15.62 3.67
N LEU A 26 16.84 15.54 3.19
CA LEU A 26 15.66 16.00 3.94
C LEU A 26 15.37 15.15 5.17
N ARG A 27 15.41 13.81 5.04
CA ARG A 27 15.10 12.88 6.11
C ARG A 27 16.11 12.93 7.23
N GLU A 28 17.41 13.02 6.88
CA GLU A 28 18.51 13.07 7.84
C GLU A 28 18.82 14.50 8.33
N ARG A 29 18.03 15.52 7.91
CA ARG A 29 18.26 16.92 8.30
C ARG A 29 19.71 17.35 8.08
N ASP A 30 20.25 17.08 6.90
CA ASP A 30 21.66 17.29 6.59
C ASP A 30 22.59 16.59 7.61
N PHE A 31 22.20 15.39 8.05
CA PHE A 31 22.95 14.53 9.00
C PHE A 31 23.13 15.16 10.40
N ALA A 32 22.11 15.88 10.86
CA ALA A 32 22.14 16.57 12.15
C ALA A 32 22.26 15.64 13.37
N GLU A 33 21.86 14.38 13.25
CA GLU A 33 21.89 13.38 14.33
C GLU A 33 23.15 12.49 14.34
N LYS A 34 24.11 12.67 13.42
CA LYS A 34 25.25 11.78 13.20
C LYS A 34 26.12 11.51 14.43
N ASP A 35 26.19 12.49 15.35
CA ASP A 35 26.97 12.38 16.59
C ASP A 35 26.11 12.03 17.81
N GLN A 36 24.77 11.90 17.62
CA GLN A 36 23.82 11.65 18.72
C GLN A 36 23.48 10.16 18.85
N TYR A 37 23.43 9.42 17.73
CA TYR A 37 23.09 8.01 17.72
C TYR A 37 24.16 7.20 16.98
N PRO A 38 24.63 6.08 17.57
CA PRO A 38 25.69 5.27 16.96
C PRO A 38 25.38 4.71 15.57
N TYR A 39 24.10 4.61 15.22
CA TYR A 39 23.60 4.10 13.95
C TYR A 39 23.04 5.18 13.03
N ALA A 40 23.19 6.46 13.39
CA ALA A 40 22.84 7.57 12.48
C ALA A 40 23.90 7.71 11.39
N PRO A 41 23.52 7.88 10.13
CA PRO A 41 24.48 7.97 9.02
C PRO A 41 25.29 9.27 9.11
N GLN A 42 26.54 9.17 8.67
CA GLN A 42 27.49 10.28 8.65
C GLN A 42 27.30 11.19 7.44
N ASP A 43 26.89 10.59 6.32
CA ASP A 43 26.65 11.24 5.04
C ASP A 43 25.68 10.42 4.17
N HIS A 44 25.51 10.85 2.91
CA HIS A 44 24.60 10.19 1.97
C HIS A 44 25.00 8.76 1.63
N GLU A 45 26.30 8.50 1.45
CA GLU A 45 26.82 7.17 1.09
C GLU A 45 26.57 6.19 2.23
N ASP A 46 26.86 6.61 3.47
CA ASP A 46 26.61 5.82 4.66
C ASP A 46 25.11 5.57 4.88
N ALA A 47 24.24 6.55 4.59
CA ALA A 47 22.79 6.36 4.65
C ALA A 47 22.31 5.29 3.66
N MET A 48 22.76 5.36 2.41
CA MET A 48 22.40 4.41 1.37
C MET A 48 22.93 3.00 1.68
N ASP A 49 24.15 2.89 2.20
CA ASP A 49 24.74 1.62 2.66
C ASP A 49 23.95 1.02 3.84
N ASN A 50 23.51 1.85 4.78
CA ASN A 50 22.64 1.42 5.89
C ASN A 50 21.31 0.86 5.38
N TYR A 51 20.65 1.53 4.41
CA TYR A 51 19.41 1.03 3.81
C TYR A 51 19.65 -0.32 3.12
N ASP A 52 20.71 -0.42 2.30
CA ASP A 52 21.04 -1.65 1.57
C ASP A 52 21.27 -2.84 2.53
N LYS A 53 22.05 -2.63 3.60
CA LYS A 53 22.33 -3.66 4.62
C LYS A 53 21.09 -4.10 5.39
N VAL A 54 20.24 -3.17 5.82
CA VAL A 54 19.00 -3.52 6.53
C VAL A 54 18.05 -4.27 5.61
N LEU A 55 17.93 -3.87 4.34
CA LEU A 55 17.12 -4.57 3.35
C LEU A 55 17.67 -5.97 3.04
N GLU A 56 18.99 -6.17 3.06
CA GLU A 56 19.60 -7.50 2.94
C GLU A 56 19.21 -8.41 4.11
N ILE A 57 19.24 -7.89 5.35
CA ILE A 57 18.79 -8.64 6.55
C ILE A 57 17.30 -9.00 6.44
N ILE A 58 16.45 -8.06 5.99
CA ILE A 58 15.03 -8.32 5.78
C ILE A 58 14.84 -9.37 4.69
N GLY A 59 15.59 -9.28 3.60
CA GLY A 59 15.55 -10.24 2.50
C GLY A 59 15.87 -11.66 2.95
N GLU A 60 16.85 -11.84 3.83
CA GLU A 60 17.18 -13.12 4.44
C GLU A 60 16.06 -13.64 5.34
N ILE A 61 15.53 -12.81 6.25
CA ILE A 61 14.40 -13.18 7.12
C ILE A 61 13.19 -13.57 6.28
N CYS A 62 12.89 -12.85 5.22
CA CYS A 62 11.78 -13.15 4.31
C CYS A 62 11.97 -14.50 3.62
N GLY A 63 13.17 -14.77 3.05
CA GLY A 63 13.44 -16.00 2.31
C GLY A 63 13.55 -17.23 3.18
N ASP A 64 14.29 -17.14 4.29
CA ASP A 64 14.64 -18.31 5.11
C ASP A 64 13.65 -18.58 6.26
N ILE A 65 12.91 -17.58 6.73
CA ILE A 65 12.00 -17.72 7.88
C ILE A 65 10.55 -17.53 7.49
N ILE A 66 10.17 -16.35 6.99
CA ILE A 66 8.75 -16.00 6.78
C ILE A 66 8.15 -16.88 5.69
N ALA A 67 8.79 -16.98 4.51
CA ALA A 67 8.30 -17.79 3.40
C ALA A 67 8.21 -19.28 3.78
N ALA A 68 9.17 -19.79 4.56
CA ALA A 68 9.15 -21.17 5.03
C ALA A 68 7.97 -21.49 5.95
N ASN A 69 7.46 -20.50 6.69
CA ASN A 69 6.34 -20.66 7.62
C ASN A 69 4.97 -20.43 6.95
N ALA A 70 4.91 -19.76 5.79
CA ALA A 70 3.67 -19.20 5.22
C ALA A 70 2.56 -20.24 5.01
N GLU A 71 2.88 -21.44 4.51
CA GLU A 71 1.90 -22.50 4.30
C GLU A 71 1.37 -23.05 5.63
N GLY A 72 2.25 -23.29 6.59
CA GLY A 72 1.90 -23.75 7.93
C GLY A 72 1.00 -22.74 8.65
N VAL A 73 1.31 -21.45 8.52
CA VAL A 73 0.51 -20.35 9.07
C VAL A 73 -0.87 -20.26 8.43
N ASP A 74 -0.99 -20.38 7.10
CA ASP A 74 -2.31 -20.39 6.41
C ASP A 74 -3.16 -21.60 6.84
N HIS A 75 -2.52 -22.75 7.10
CA HIS A 75 -3.21 -23.95 7.52
C HIS A 75 -3.65 -23.91 8.99
N GLU A 76 -2.76 -23.52 9.92
CA GLU A 76 -3.02 -23.44 11.35
C GLU A 76 -3.99 -22.30 11.67
N GLY A 77 -3.68 -21.10 11.21
CA GLY A 77 -4.42 -19.88 11.48
C GLY A 77 -4.40 -19.45 12.96
N PRO A 78 -4.80 -18.21 13.25
CA PRO A 78 -5.00 -17.74 14.62
C PRO A 78 -6.32 -18.26 15.20
N VAL A 79 -6.37 -18.46 16.53
CA VAL A 79 -7.58 -18.87 17.25
C VAL A 79 -7.92 -17.89 18.36
N CYS A 80 -9.23 -17.75 18.63
CA CYS A 80 -9.74 -16.95 19.75
C CYS A 80 -9.98 -17.86 20.97
N GLU A 81 -9.21 -17.65 22.03
CA GLU A 81 -9.32 -18.37 23.29
C GLU A 81 -9.54 -17.38 24.43
N ASN A 82 -10.63 -17.56 25.18
CA ASN A 82 -10.97 -16.71 26.33
C ASN A 82 -10.99 -15.18 26.02
N GLY A 83 -11.43 -14.81 24.81
CA GLY A 83 -11.49 -13.41 24.39
C GLY A 83 -10.14 -12.78 24.02
N ARG A 84 -9.13 -13.60 23.75
CA ARG A 84 -7.77 -13.26 23.33
C ARG A 84 -7.38 -14.03 22.07
N VAL A 85 -6.42 -13.49 21.33
CA VAL A 85 -5.85 -14.14 20.14
C VAL A 85 -4.63 -14.96 20.53
N ARG A 86 -4.59 -16.22 20.11
CA ARG A 86 -3.37 -17.00 19.99
C ARG A 86 -3.02 -17.11 18.50
N TYR A 87 -1.84 -16.65 18.15
CA TYR A 87 -1.36 -16.71 16.77
C TYR A 87 -1.01 -18.16 16.36
N ALA A 88 -0.87 -18.39 15.06
CA ALA A 88 -0.21 -19.58 14.56
C ALA A 88 1.27 -19.58 14.98
N SER A 89 1.82 -20.76 15.24
CA SER A 89 3.21 -20.91 15.72
C SER A 89 4.24 -20.26 14.80
N GLY A 90 4.06 -20.37 13.49
CA GLY A 90 4.91 -19.71 12.49
C GLY A 90 4.83 -18.18 12.55
N THR A 91 3.66 -17.62 12.90
CA THR A 91 3.48 -16.16 13.06
C THR A 91 4.32 -15.63 14.22
N ASP A 92 4.34 -16.34 15.36
CA ASP A 92 5.17 -15.96 16.52
C ASP A 92 6.66 -16.01 16.18
N ILE A 93 7.11 -17.03 15.44
CA ILE A 93 8.50 -17.15 14.96
C ILE A 93 8.86 -15.97 14.06
N ASN A 94 8.01 -15.63 13.09
CA ASN A 94 8.22 -14.54 12.16
C ASN A 94 8.31 -13.18 12.89
N MET A 95 7.40 -12.95 13.84
CA MET A 95 7.38 -11.71 14.63
C MET A 95 8.63 -11.59 15.53
N ASP A 96 9.05 -12.70 16.14
CA ASP A 96 10.25 -12.74 16.98
C ASP A 96 11.53 -12.48 16.16
N ALA A 97 11.62 -13.00 14.94
CA ALA A 97 12.72 -12.72 14.03
C ALA A 97 12.80 -11.23 13.68
N CYS A 98 11.68 -10.60 13.34
CA CYS A 98 11.63 -9.17 13.05
C CYS A 98 11.99 -8.31 14.28
N ARG A 99 11.50 -8.67 15.47
CA ARG A 99 11.84 -7.97 16.73
C ARG A 99 13.33 -8.06 17.05
N LYS A 100 13.92 -9.25 16.97
CA LYS A 100 15.35 -9.47 17.21
C LYS A 100 16.26 -8.73 16.25
N ALA A 101 15.82 -8.57 15.02
CA ALA A 101 16.52 -7.81 13.99
C ALA A 101 16.30 -6.28 14.10
N GLY A 102 15.48 -5.79 15.03
CA GLY A 102 15.19 -4.37 15.20
C GLY A 102 14.34 -3.77 14.07
N LEU A 103 13.49 -4.58 13.44
CA LEU A 103 12.69 -4.18 12.27
C LEU A 103 11.27 -3.69 12.64
N MET A 104 11.10 -3.23 13.87
CA MET A 104 9.88 -2.58 14.34
C MET A 104 10.11 -1.08 14.48
N GLY A 105 9.13 -0.27 14.07
CA GLY A 105 9.27 1.18 14.06
C GLY A 105 10.28 1.70 13.03
N MET A 106 10.47 1.02 11.90
CA MET A 106 11.49 1.35 10.91
C MET A 106 11.41 2.80 10.43
N ALA A 107 10.19 3.31 10.16
CA ALA A 107 9.98 4.68 9.71
C ALA A 107 10.00 5.71 10.86
N MET A 108 10.01 5.28 12.12
CA MET A 108 9.96 6.19 13.26
C MET A 108 11.31 6.85 13.54
N PRO A 109 11.32 8.11 14.02
CA PRO A 109 12.55 8.81 14.39
C PRO A 109 13.39 8.07 15.44
N ARG A 110 14.71 8.26 15.39
CA ARG A 110 15.69 7.63 16.30
C ARG A 110 15.44 7.95 17.77
N ARG A 111 14.90 9.15 18.08
CA ARG A 111 14.57 9.52 19.46
C ARG A 111 13.54 8.61 20.14
N PHE A 112 12.81 7.82 19.38
CA PHE A 112 11.88 6.79 19.87
C PHE A 112 12.44 5.37 19.76
N GLY A 113 13.65 5.21 19.28
CA GLY A 113 14.27 3.90 19.02
C GLY A 113 14.02 3.35 17.60
N GLY A 114 13.46 4.16 16.70
CA GLY A 114 13.25 3.78 15.29
C GLY A 114 14.51 3.92 14.43
N LEU A 115 14.43 3.47 13.17
CA LEU A 115 15.53 3.53 12.22
C LEU A 115 15.56 4.83 11.40
N ASN A 116 14.52 5.65 11.48
CA ASN A 116 14.34 6.86 10.68
C ASN A 116 14.32 6.61 9.16
N PHE A 117 13.86 5.44 8.72
CA PHE A 117 13.81 5.10 7.29
C PHE A 117 12.78 5.95 6.56
N PRO A 118 13.09 6.42 5.33
CA PRO A 118 12.09 6.98 4.44
C PRO A 118 11.17 5.88 3.87
N SER A 119 10.09 6.29 3.20
CA SER A 119 9.07 5.38 2.68
C SER A 119 9.62 4.43 1.61
N VAL A 120 10.59 4.85 0.77
CA VAL A 120 11.11 3.99 -0.30
C VAL A 120 11.71 2.70 0.25
N PRO A 121 12.75 2.69 1.12
CA PRO A 121 13.29 1.45 1.66
C PRO A 121 12.26 0.70 2.54
N TYR A 122 11.35 1.40 3.21
CA TYR A 122 10.27 0.76 3.96
C TYR A 122 9.29 0.01 3.04
N MET A 123 8.89 0.59 1.90
CA MET A 123 8.04 -0.09 0.91
C MET A 123 8.78 -1.26 0.22
N ILE A 124 10.10 -1.18 0.05
CA ILE A 124 10.90 -2.33 -0.41
C ILE A 124 10.83 -3.48 0.61
N ALA A 125 10.91 -3.16 1.89
CA ALA A 125 10.74 -4.16 2.96
C ALA A 125 9.32 -4.78 2.93
N ALA A 126 8.28 -3.95 2.80
CA ALA A 126 6.89 -4.40 2.71
C ALA A 126 6.63 -5.28 1.46
N ASP A 127 7.22 -4.95 0.29
CA ASP A 127 7.20 -5.78 -0.93
C ASP A 127 7.75 -7.18 -0.62
N MET A 128 8.94 -7.27 0.02
CA MET A 128 9.57 -8.56 0.35
C MET A 128 8.80 -9.36 1.40
N VAL A 129 8.31 -8.71 2.46
CA VAL A 129 7.50 -9.37 3.49
C VAL A 129 6.20 -9.91 2.89
N SER A 130 5.56 -9.14 2.02
CA SER A 130 4.33 -9.54 1.32
C SER A 130 4.55 -10.69 0.33
N ARG A 131 5.69 -10.71 -0.35
CA ARG A 131 6.12 -11.82 -1.21
C ARG A 131 6.27 -13.10 -0.39
N ALA A 132 6.81 -13.00 0.82
CA ALA A 132 6.99 -14.14 1.72
C ALA A 132 5.66 -14.63 2.31
N ASP A 133 4.88 -13.75 2.92
CA ASP A 133 3.55 -14.04 3.49
C ASP A 133 2.74 -12.75 3.63
N ALA A 134 1.75 -12.58 2.76
CA ALA A 134 0.85 -11.43 2.76
C ALA A 134 0.00 -11.33 4.05
N GLY A 135 -0.28 -12.46 4.71
CA GLY A 135 -0.98 -12.48 5.99
C GLY A 135 -0.09 -11.95 7.12
N PHE A 136 1.19 -12.29 7.11
CA PHE A 136 2.15 -11.78 8.09
C PHE A 136 2.44 -10.28 7.86
N GLU A 137 2.52 -9.84 6.60
CA GLU A 137 2.68 -8.42 6.29
C GLU A 137 1.62 -7.56 6.96
N ASN A 138 0.35 -7.98 6.97
CA ASN A 138 -0.73 -7.28 7.66
C ASN A 138 -0.49 -7.08 9.17
N LEU A 139 0.33 -7.89 9.81
CA LEU A 139 0.70 -7.72 11.21
C LEU A 139 1.91 -6.79 11.35
N TRP A 140 2.91 -7.03 10.53
CA TRP A 140 4.17 -6.30 10.57
C TRP A 140 4.00 -4.83 10.14
N ALA A 141 3.22 -4.56 9.08
CA ALA A 141 3.00 -3.21 8.56
C ALA A 141 2.13 -2.32 9.47
N LEU A 142 1.38 -2.88 10.42
CA LEU A 142 0.61 -2.07 11.37
C LEU A 142 1.48 -1.19 12.29
N GLN A 143 2.80 -1.38 12.33
CA GLN A 143 3.74 -0.43 12.94
C GLN A 143 3.59 1.00 12.36
N ASP A 144 3.10 1.14 11.12
CA ASP A 144 2.82 2.43 10.48
C ASP A 144 1.71 3.24 11.17
N CYS A 145 0.85 2.59 11.95
CA CYS A 145 -0.12 3.30 12.77
C CYS A 145 0.54 4.27 13.76
N ALA A 146 1.80 4.02 14.15
CA ALA A 146 2.59 4.92 14.99
C ALA A 146 2.82 6.30 14.34
N GLU A 147 2.81 6.39 13.01
CA GLU A 147 2.91 7.67 12.30
C GLU A 147 1.76 8.62 12.65
N THR A 148 0.54 8.10 12.85
CA THR A 148 -0.59 8.92 13.28
C THR A 148 -0.35 9.54 14.67
N ILE A 149 0.24 8.77 15.59
CA ILE A 149 0.63 9.30 16.90
C ILE A 149 1.76 10.31 16.75
N TYR A 150 2.74 10.05 15.88
CA TYR A 150 3.84 10.97 15.59
C TYR A 150 3.34 12.30 15.02
N GLU A 151 2.41 12.27 14.09
CA GLU A 151 1.89 13.49 13.46
C GLU A 151 0.98 14.32 14.40
N PHE A 152 0.12 13.65 15.19
CA PHE A 152 -1.01 14.29 15.87
C PHE A 152 -1.03 14.13 17.40
N GLY A 153 -0.29 13.19 17.96
CA GLY A 153 -0.23 12.95 19.40
C GLY A 153 0.55 14.05 20.15
N SER A 154 0.32 14.14 21.46
CA SER A 154 1.16 14.96 22.34
C SER A 154 2.59 14.38 22.45
N GLU A 155 3.56 15.19 22.88
CA GLU A 155 4.93 14.69 23.07
C GLU A 155 5.00 13.54 24.10
N GLU A 156 4.14 13.59 25.13
CA GLU A 156 4.03 12.50 26.11
C GLU A 156 3.51 11.22 25.43
N GLN A 157 2.45 11.31 24.61
CA GLN A 157 1.92 10.18 23.85
C GLN A 157 2.95 9.62 22.87
N LYS A 158 3.67 10.48 22.15
CA LYS A 158 4.73 10.06 21.24
C LYS A 158 5.81 9.27 21.96
N MET A 159 6.36 9.82 23.06
CA MET A 159 7.41 9.14 23.83
C MET A 159 6.91 7.84 24.45
N HIS A 160 5.66 7.80 24.90
CA HIS A 160 5.11 6.61 25.56
C HIS A 160 4.80 5.48 24.55
N TYR A 161 4.05 5.79 23.48
CA TYR A 161 3.53 4.76 22.58
C TYR A 161 4.51 4.39 21.45
N ILE A 162 5.15 5.39 20.80
CA ILE A 162 6.04 5.09 19.66
C ILE A 162 7.27 4.31 20.12
N SER A 163 7.85 4.65 21.27
CA SER A 163 9.00 3.88 21.80
C SER A 163 8.65 2.41 22.08
N ARG A 164 7.42 2.11 22.50
CA ARG A 164 6.94 0.74 22.71
C ARG A 164 6.75 0.00 21.38
N VAL A 165 6.26 0.69 20.35
CA VAL A 165 6.18 0.09 18.99
C VAL A 165 7.58 -0.21 18.46
N CYS A 166 8.53 0.72 18.59
CA CYS A 166 9.93 0.47 18.20
C CYS A 166 10.57 -0.68 19.00
N ALA A 167 10.14 -0.90 20.23
CA ALA A 167 10.55 -2.04 21.05
C ALA A 167 9.83 -3.35 20.70
N GLY A 168 8.88 -3.35 19.76
CA GLY A 168 8.23 -4.55 19.24
C GLY A 168 6.79 -4.77 19.71
N GLU A 169 6.15 -3.82 20.41
CA GLU A 169 4.71 -3.90 20.67
C GLU A 169 3.91 -3.66 19.38
N THR A 170 2.78 -4.33 19.28
CA THR A 170 1.96 -4.35 18.08
C THR A 170 0.85 -3.32 18.11
N MET A 171 0.40 -2.91 16.92
CA MET A 171 -0.70 -1.95 16.78
C MET A 171 -1.89 -2.53 16.00
N SER A 172 -3.02 -1.83 16.12
CA SER A 172 -4.19 -1.98 15.24
C SER A 172 -4.84 -0.63 14.96
N MET A 173 -5.64 -0.57 13.89
CA MET A 173 -6.50 0.57 13.59
C MET A 173 -7.96 0.13 13.57
N ASP A 174 -8.70 0.57 14.59
CA ASP A 174 -10.04 0.14 14.89
C ASP A 174 -11.06 1.15 14.33
N LEU A 175 -11.27 1.10 13.02
CA LEU A 175 -12.11 2.06 12.30
C LEU A 175 -13.50 1.48 12.02
N THR A 176 -13.54 0.33 11.37
CA THR A 176 -14.74 -0.29 10.78
C THR A 176 -15.71 -0.85 11.83
N GLU A 177 -17.01 -0.70 11.55
CA GLU A 177 -18.10 -1.30 12.32
C GLU A 177 -19.00 -2.14 11.39
N PRO A 178 -19.93 -2.96 11.92
CA PRO A 178 -20.80 -3.80 11.09
C PRO A 178 -21.51 -3.03 9.97
N ASP A 179 -21.97 -1.81 10.25
CA ASP A 179 -22.75 -0.97 9.32
C ASP A 179 -21.96 0.27 8.84
N ALA A 180 -20.67 0.37 9.13
CA ALA A 180 -19.80 1.50 8.77
C ALA A 180 -18.42 1.02 8.26
N GLY A 181 -18.33 0.68 6.98
CA GLY A 181 -17.09 0.28 6.30
C GLY A 181 -16.59 1.38 5.37
N SER A 182 -17.11 1.46 4.14
CA SER A 182 -16.77 2.54 3.19
C SER A 182 -17.26 3.91 3.66
N ASP A 183 -18.39 3.98 4.34
CA ASP A 183 -18.92 5.19 4.97
C ASP A 183 -18.59 5.23 6.47
N LEU A 184 -17.38 5.64 6.80
CA LEU A 184 -16.93 5.80 8.19
C LEU A 184 -17.62 6.96 8.93
N GLN A 185 -18.37 7.84 8.26
CA GLN A 185 -19.15 8.87 8.93
C GLN A 185 -20.22 8.28 9.83
N SER A 186 -20.67 7.06 9.48
CA SER A 186 -21.74 6.32 10.19
C SER A 186 -21.26 5.55 11.43
N VAL A 187 -19.97 5.67 11.82
CA VAL A 187 -19.41 5.05 13.03
C VAL A 187 -20.20 5.43 14.28
N GLN A 188 -20.56 4.44 15.09
CA GLN A 188 -21.41 4.58 16.27
C GLN A 188 -20.72 4.28 17.60
N LEU A 189 -19.52 3.64 17.62
CA LEU A 189 -18.78 3.38 18.85
C LEU A 189 -18.64 4.69 19.63
N LYS A 190 -19.15 4.71 20.87
CA LYS A 190 -19.27 5.94 21.67
C LYS A 190 -18.05 6.15 22.52
N ALA A 191 -17.55 7.39 22.54
CA ALA A 191 -16.56 7.88 23.48
C ALA A 191 -17.19 8.87 24.44
N THR A 192 -17.09 8.62 25.73
CA THR A 192 -17.64 9.48 26.79
C THR A 192 -16.53 9.93 27.73
N TYR A 193 -16.42 11.23 27.94
CA TYR A 193 -15.46 11.79 28.92
C TYR A 193 -16.00 11.69 30.33
N SER A 194 -15.18 11.20 31.27
CA SER A 194 -15.47 11.20 32.70
C SER A 194 -14.68 12.32 33.37
N GLU A 195 -15.37 13.35 33.84
CA GLU A 195 -14.75 14.44 34.58
C GLU A 195 -14.12 13.94 35.92
N ALA A 196 -14.72 12.92 36.52
CA ALA A 196 -14.23 12.34 37.76
C ALA A 196 -12.91 11.61 37.61
N ASP A 197 -12.71 10.92 36.47
CA ASP A 197 -11.53 10.13 36.23
C ASP A 197 -10.50 10.85 35.32
N GLY A 198 -10.89 11.97 34.71
CA GLY A 198 -10.07 12.72 33.78
C GLY A 198 -9.71 11.98 32.51
N CYS A 199 -10.54 11.05 32.07
CA CYS A 199 -10.25 10.20 30.91
C CYS A 199 -11.50 9.85 30.08
N TRP A 200 -11.30 9.27 28.90
CA TRP A 200 -12.34 8.82 28.01
C TRP A 200 -12.64 7.34 28.19
N TYR A 201 -13.90 6.96 28.05
CA TYR A 201 -14.37 5.59 28.04
C TYR A 201 -15.03 5.25 26.71
N LEU A 202 -14.56 4.17 26.06
CA LEU A 202 -15.08 3.67 24.79
C LEU A 202 -16.07 2.56 25.03
N ASN A 203 -17.22 2.60 24.31
CA ASN A 203 -18.27 1.60 24.38
C ASN A 203 -18.86 1.33 22.99
N GLY A 204 -18.94 0.06 22.60
CA GLY A 204 -19.49 -0.36 21.31
C GLY A 204 -18.79 -1.56 20.72
N VAL A 205 -18.92 -1.73 19.41
CA VAL A 205 -18.37 -2.88 18.66
C VAL A 205 -17.59 -2.38 17.46
N LYS A 206 -16.39 -2.93 17.26
CA LYS A 206 -15.61 -2.80 16.02
C LYS A 206 -15.55 -4.15 15.31
N ARG A 207 -15.51 -4.13 13.99
CA ARG A 207 -15.51 -5.36 13.18
C ARG A 207 -14.50 -5.30 12.07
N PHE A 208 -14.00 -6.46 11.65
CA PHE A 208 -12.97 -6.61 10.64
C PHE A 208 -11.64 -5.96 11.03
N ILE A 209 -11.31 -5.95 12.32
CA ILE A 209 -10.09 -5.31 12.81
C ILE A 209 -8.91 -6.27 12.70
N THR A 210 -7.98 -5.94 11.83
CA THR A 210 -6.71 -6.66 11.67
C THR A 210 -5.89 -6.51 12.94
N ASN A 211 -5.38 -7.64 13.45
CA ASN A 211 -4.62 -7.69 14.70
C ASN A 211 -5.36 -7.07 15.89
N GLY A 212 -6.67 -7.30 16.00
CA GLY A 212 -7.52 -6.65 16.99
C GLY A 212 -7.26 -7.03 18.46
N ASP A 213 -6.27 -7.87 18.77
CA ASP A 213 -5.76 -8.12 20.12
C ASP A 213 -4.35 -7.53 20.31
N SER A 214 -3.98 -6.51 19.53
CA SER A 214 -2.71 -5.80 19.61
C SER A 214 -2.51 -5.10 20.97
N ASP A 215 -1.30 -4.59 21.20
CA ASP A 215 -0.95 -3.90 22.44
C ASP A 215 -1.49 -2.48 22.49
N ILE A 216 -1.51 -1.79 21.34
CA ILE A 216 -1.91 -0.39 21.18
C ILE A 216 -2.90 -0.30 20.02
N HIS A 217 -4.03 0.39 20.23
CA HIS A 217 -5.06 0.56 19.21
C HIS A 217 -5.29 2.03 18.89
N LEU A 218 -5.41 2.37 17.61
CA LEU A 218 -5.97 3.64 17.15
C LEU A 218 -7.47 3.45 16.89
N VAL A 219 -8.31 4.11 17.67
CA VAL A 219 -9.76 3.88 17.66
C VAL A 219 -10.51 5.11 17.20
N LEU A 220 -11.27 4.99 16.11
CA LEU A 220 -12.21 6.03 15.69
C LEU A 220 -13.51 5.88 16.45
N ALA A 221 -13.91 6.93 17.19
CA ALA A 221 -15.13 6.88 18.00
C ALA A 221 -15.90 8.21 17.97
N ARG A 222 -17.22 8.12 18.21
CA ARG A 222 -18.10 9.28 18.29
C ARG A 222 -17.99 9.93 19.68
N SER A 223 -17.39 11.09 19.72
CA SER A 223 -17.17 11.89 20.92
C SER A 223 -18.20 13.02 21.11
N GLU A 224 -18.99 13.32 20.06
CA GLU A 224 -19.97 14.41 20.09
C GLU A 224 -21.40 13.85 20.04
N GLU A 225 -22.16 14.04 21.10
CA GLU A 225 -23.56 13.62 21.17
C GLU A 225 -24.43 14.36 20.14
N GLY A 226 -25.43 13.66 19.60
CA GLY A 226 -26.38 14.23 18.65
C GLY A 226 -25.83 14.42 17.22
N THR A 227 -24.56 14.09 16.96
CA THR A 227 -23.99 14.16 15.61
C THR A 227 -24.16 12.86 14.84
N ARG A 228 -24.24 12.96 13.50
CA ARG A 228 -24.36 11.82 12.59
C ARG A 228 -23.36 11.83 11.44
N ASP A 229 -22.50 12.83 11.38
CA ASP A 229 -21.47 13.02 10.34
C ASP A 229 -20.05 12.86 10.91
N GLY A 230 -19.05 13.04 10.03
CA GLY A 230 -17.64 12.90 10.38
C GLY A 230 -17.14 13.92 11.40
N ARG A 231 -17.84 15.05 11.59
CA ARG A 231 -17.48 16.09 12.57
C ARG A 231 -17.76 15.67 14.03
N GLY A 232 -18.51 14.60 14.23
CA GLY A 232 -18.74 14.02 15.56
C GLY A 232 -17.69 12.99 15.97
N LEU A 233 -16.69 12.70 15.12
CA LEU A 233 -15.74 11.62 15.31
C LEU A 233 -14.37 12.15 15.73
N SER A 234 -13.79 11.51 16.75
CA SER A 234 -12.44 11.77 17.25
C SER A 234 -11.60 10.50 17.23
N MET A 235 -10.27 10.66 17.25
CA MET A 235 -9.32 9.57 17.31
C MET A 235 -8.87 9.35 18.75
N PHE A 236 -8.78 8.09 19.17
CA PHE A 236 -8.34 7.70 20.51
C PHE A 236 -7.20 6.69 20.43
N ILE A 237 -6.34 6.71 21.43
CA ILE A 237 -5.35 5.67 21.68
C ILE A 237 -5.89 4.83 22.84
N TYR A 238 -6.06 3.54 22.60
CA TYR A 238 -6.38 2.56 23.62
C TYR A 238 -5.18 1.67 23.88
N ASP A 239 -4.80 1.51 25.12
CA ASP A 239 -3.76 0.59 25.58
C ASP A 239 -4.44 -0.68 26.12
N LYS A 240 -4.07 -1.85 25.60
CA LYS A 240 -4.57 -3.17 26.03
C LYS A 240 -4.47 -3.39 27.53
N ARG A 241 -3.47 -2.79 28.17
CA ARG A 241 -3.24 -2.86 29.64
C ARG A 241 -4.39 -2.26 30.44
N ASN A 242 -5.18 -1.36 29.85
CA ASN A 242 -6.35 -0.75 30.50
C ASN A 242 -7.54 -1.72 30.64
N GLY A 243 -7.54 -2.83 29.89
CA GLY A 243 -8.70 -3.73 29.86
C GLY A 243 -9.95 -3.11 29.22
N GLY A 244 -11.08 -3.81 29.32
CA GLY A 244 -12.36 -3.32 28.78
C GLY A 244 -12.57 -3.63 27.30
N VAL A 245 -11.63 -4.27 26.62
CA VAL A 245 -11.79 -4.77 25.24
C VAL A 245 -11.66 -6.29 25.22
N THR A 246 -12.55 -6.93 24.48
CA THR A 246 -12.58 -8.38 24.33
C THR A 246 -12.73 -8.75 22.86
N VAL A 247 -11.92 -9.70 22.40
CA VAL A 247 -12.11 -10.33 21.09
C VAL A 247 -13.31 -11.26 21.17
N ARG A 248 -14.40 -10.91 20.48
CA ARG A 248 -15.60 -11.76 20.44
C ARG A 248 -15.38 -12.96 19.53
N ARG A 249 -14.71 -12.75 18.41
CA ARG A 249 -14.35 -13.80 17.44
C ARG A 249 -13.28 -13.31 16.46
N ILE A 250 -12.65 -14.26 15.80
CA ILE A 250 -11.83 -14.05 14.61
C ILE A 250 -12.67 -14.44 13.39
N GLU A 251 -12.65 -13.62 12.35
CA GLU A 251 -13.39 -13.88 11.12
C GLU A 251 -12.73 -15.02 10.32
N ASN A 252 -13.55 -15.93 9.81
CA ASN A 252 -13.10 -16.98 8.91
C ASN A 252 -12.97 -16.40 7.49
N LYS A 253 -11.75 -16.24 7.01
CA LYS A 253 -11.44 -15.51 5.77
C LYS A 253 -11.10 -16.44 4.62
N MET A 254 -11.23 -15.92 3.40
CA MET A 254 -10.80 -16.57 2.17
C MET A 254 -9.28 -16.74 2.13
N GLY A 255 -8.51 -15.68 2.40
CA GLY A 255 -7.05 -15.60 2.37
C GLY A 255 -6.50 -14.78 3.53
N ILE A 256 -5.19 -14.48 3.48
CA ILE A 256 -4.44 -13.79 4.54
C ILE A 256 -4.77 -14.36 5.94
N LYS A 257 -4.87 -15.68 6.02
CA LYS A 257 -5.41 -16.36 7.20
C LYS A 257 -4.50 -16.22 8.42
N GLY A 258 -3.21 -16.04 8.24
CA GLY A 258 -2.25 -15.84 9.32
C GLY A 258 -2.52 -14.59 10.16
N SER A 259 -3.15 -13.55 9.59
CA SER A 259 -3.53 -12.36 10.35
C SER A 259 -4.90 -12.52 11.00
N PRO A 260 -5.06 -12.35 12.33
CA PRO A 260 -6.36 -12.35 12.97
C PRO A 260 -7.14 -11.10 12.60
N THR A 261 -8.32 -11.29 11.99
CA THR A 261 -9.27 -10.22 11.73
C THR A 261 -10.42 -10.35 12.73
N CYS A 262 -10.50 -9.42 13.68
CA CYS A 262 -11.28 -9.55 14.88
C CYS A 262 -12.59 -8.75 14.85
N GLU A 263 -13.59 -9.27 15.56
CA GLU A 263 -14.71 -8.49 16.07
C GLU A 263 -14.43 -8.16 17.54
N LEU A 264 -14.38 -6.86 17.86
CA LEU A 264 -14.01 -6.34 19.18
C LEU A 264 -15.24 -5.77 19.91
N VAL A 265 -15.35 -6.07 21.20
CA VAL A 265 -16.34 -5.47 22.09
C VAL A 265 -15.63 -4.57 23.09
N TYR A 266 -15.95 -3.29 23.03
CA TYR A 266 -15.52 -2.26 23.96
C TYR A 266 -16.56 -2.09 25.07
N LYS A 267 -16.15 -2.24 26.32
CA LYS A 267 -17.00 -2.06 27.49
C LYS A 267 -16.26 -1.24 28.53
N ASN A 268 -16.57 0.06 28.61
CA ASN A 268 -15.88 1.02 29.45
C ASN A 268 -14.35 0.92 29.31
N ALA A 269 -13.87 0.83 28.08
CA ALA A 269 -12.46 0.75 27.79
C ALA A 269 -11.85 2.14 27.92
N LYS A 270 -10.92 2.31 28.87
CA LYS A 270 -10.23 3.58 29.12
C LYS A 270 -9.29 3.89 27.97
N ALA A 271 -9.38 5.09 27.40
CA ALA A 271 -8.57 5.55 26.28
C ALA A 271 -8.19 7.03 26.41
N GLU A 272 -7.20 7.42 25.63
CA GLU A 272 -6.71 8.79 25.54
C GLU A 272 -7.12 9.42 24.21
N LEU A 273 -7.49 10.69 24.22
CA LEU A 273 -7.73 11.45 22.99
C LEU A 273 -6.40 11.67 22.28
N CYS A 274 -6.32 11.31 20.99
CA CYS A 274 -5.19 11.60 20.12
C CYS A 274 -5.51 12.87 19.30
N GLY A 275 -4.71 13.89 19.45
CA GLY A 275 -4.92 15.18 18.80
C GLY A 275 -6.16 15.91 19.31
N GLU A 276 -6.88 16.59 18.41
CA GLU A 276 -8.04 17.43 18.74
C GLU A 276 -9.36 16.67 18.53
N ARG A 277 -10.37 16.97 19.35
CA ARG A 277 -11.73 16.47 19.17
C ARG A 277 -12.27 16.87 17.79
N ARG A 278 -13.14 16.03 17.23
CA ARG A 278 -13.88 16.28 15.99
C ARG A 278 -13.05 16.22 14.69
N LEU A 279 -11.74 16.03 14.80
CA LEU A 279 -10.83 15.89 13.65
C LEU A 279 -10.49 14.43 13.31
N GLY A 280 -11.04 13.46 14.04
CA GLY A 280 -10.70 12.05 13.89
C GLY A 280 -10.84 11.53 12.46
N LEU A 281 -12.01 11.69 11.84
CA LEU A 281 -12.23 11.23 10.47
C LEU A 281 -11.66 12.20 9.43
N ILE A 282 -12.00 13.49 9.56
CA ILE A 282 -11.75 14.47 8.49
C ILE A 282 -10.27 14.82 8.30
N LYS A 283 -9.43 14.53 9.29
CA LYS A 283 -7.98 14.79 9.25
C LYS A 283 -7.16 13.55 9.53
N TYR A 284 -7.33 12.92 10.69
CA TYR A 284 -6.41 11.88 11.17
C TYR A 284 -6.57 10.55 10.44
N VAL A 285 -7.82 10.09 10.25
CA VAL A 285 -8.08 8.89 9.44
C VAL A 285 -7.69 9.10 7.98
N MET A 286 -7.89 10.30 7.43
CA MET A 286 -7.48 10.56 6.04
C MET A 286 -5.97 10.49 5.84
N ALA A 287 -5.18 10.99 6.80
CA ALA A 287 -3.72 10.87 6.79
C ALA A 287 -3.28 9.41 6.95
N LEU A 288 -3.82 8.70 7.94
CA LEU A 288 -3.58 7.27 8.19
C LEU A 288 -3.88 6.42 6.95
N MET A 289 -5.04 6.64 6.32
CA MET A 289 -5.47 5.90 5.13
C MET A 289 -4.58 6.11 3.90
N ASN A 290 -3.95 7.27 3.75
CA ASN A 290 -3.04 7.50 2.63
C ASN A 290 -1.75 6.68 2.80
N GLY A 291 -1.20 6.57 4.01
CA GLY A 291 -0.10 5.66 4.32
C GLY A 291 -0.48 4.19 4.11
N ALA A 292 -1.61 3.77 4.68
CA ALA A 292 -2.12 2.40 4.54
C ALA A 292 -2.36 2.00 3.06
N ARG A 293 -2.86 2.90 2.22
CA ARG A 293 -3.03 2.65 0.77
C ARG A 293 -1.71 2.36 0.07
N LEU A 294 -0.65 3.07 0.44
CA LEU A 294 0.68 2.82 -0.12
C LEU A 294 1.22 1.46 0.34
N GLY A 295 1.01 1.10 1.61
CA GLY A 295 1.31 -0.24 2.16
C GLY A 295 0.58 -1.36 1.40
N ILE A 296 -0.73 -1.19 1.10
CA ILE A 296 -1.47 -2.17 0.30
C ILE A 296 -0.98 -2.23 -1.16
N ALA A 297 -0.51 -1.13 -1.73
CA ALA A 297 0.12 -1.17 -3.04
C ALA A 297 1.43 -1.99 -3.00
N ALA A 298 2.24 -1.86 -1.95
CA ALA A 298 3.44 -2.68 -1.75
C ALA A 298 3.08 -4.16 -1.53
N GLN A 299 2.04 -4.44 -0.74
CA GLN A 299 1.53 -5.80 -0.56
C GLN A 299 1.08 -6.42 -1.89
N ALA A 300 0.35 -5.69 -2.72
CA ALA A 300 -0.09 -6.16 -4.03
C ALA A 300 1.09 -6.47 -4.96
N VAL A 301 2.15 -5.67 -4.90
CA VAL A 301 3.40 -5.90 -5.65
C VAL A 301 4.11 -7.16 -5.15
N GLY A 302 4.26 -7.35 -3.84
CA GLY A 302 4.88 -8.54 -3.26
C GLY A 302 4.13 -9.83 -3.60
N ILE A 303 2.80 -9.83 -3.49
CA ILE A 303 1.95 -10.97 -3.91
C ILE A 303 2.12 -11.24 -5.42
N SER A 304 2.18 -10.19 -6.25
CA SER A 304 2.41 -10.35 -7.70
C SER A 304 3.78 -10.95 -8.00
N GLN A 305 4.81 -10.59 -7.22
CA GLN A 305 6.15 -11.19 -7.34
C GLN A 305 6.12 -12.68 -7.00
N ALA A 306 5.45 -13.06 -5.91
CA ALA A 306 5.27 -14.47 -5.56
C ALA A 306 4.52 -15.24 -6.67
N ALA A 307 3.45 -14.66 -7.22
CA ALA A 307 2.70 -15.26 -8.32
C ALA A 307 3.55 -15.43 -9.59
N TYR A 308 4.39 -14.44 -9.91
CA TYR A 308 5.30 -14.50 -11.05
C TYR A 308 6.31 -15.65 -10.92
N GLU A 309 6.94 -15.76 -9.76
CA GLU A 309 7.98 -16.78 -9.53
C GLU A 309 7.41 -18.19 -9.55
N GLU A 310 6.28 -18.41 -8.87
CA GLU A 310 5.58 -19.70 -8.91
C GLU A 310 5.19 -20.08 -10.34
N ALA A 311 4.58 -19.15 -11.09
CA ALA A 311 4.18 -19.38 -12.46
C ALA A 311 5.38 -19.68 -13.38
N LEU A 312 6.46 -18.89 -13.25
CA LEU A 312 7.66 -19.04 -14.08
C LEU A 312 8.39 -20.36 -13.79
N SER A 313 8.57 -20.70 -12.51
CA SER A 313 9.20 -21.94 -12.08
C SER A 313 8.43 -23.15 -12.63
N TYR A 314 7.14 -23.19 -12.37
CA TYR A 314 6.29 -24.28 -12.88
C TYR A 314 6.31 -24.38 -14.41
N ALA A 315 6.23 -23.25 -15.13
CA ALA A 315 6.23 -23.24 -16.60
C ALA A 315 7.54 -23.74 -17.22
N ARG A 316 8.67 -23.55 -16.54
CA ARG A 316 9.99 -24.07 -16.97
C ARG A 316 10.13 -25.57 -16.76
N ASP A 317 9.59 -26.09 -15.64
CA ASP A 317 9.76 -27.49 -15.25
C ASP A 317 8.70 -28.40 -15.89
N ARG A 318 7.46 -27.93 -16.01
CA ARG A 318 6.35 -28.72 -16.54
C ARG A 318 6.51 -28.97 -18.03
N ARG A 319 6.47 -30.22 -18.42
CA ARG A 319 6.54 -30.64 -19.83
C ARG A 319 5.21 -31.18 -20.32
N GLN A 320 4.78 -30.72 -21.49
CA GLN A 320 3.64 -31.24 -22.23
C GLN A 320 3.97 -31.19 -23.75
N PHE A 321 3.41 -32.11 -24.52
CA PHE A 321 3.66 -32.20 -25.96
C PHE A 321 5.17 -32.20 -26.32
N GLY A 322 5.99 -32.85 -25.49
CA GLY A 322 7.43 -33.02 -25.71
C GLY A 322 8.34 -31.83 -25.34
N LYS A 323 7.80 -30.70 -24.87
CA LYS A 323 8.57 -29.49 -24.50
C LYS A 323 8.11 -28.89 -23.19
N ALA A 324 8.91 -27.98 -22.61
CA ALA A 324 8.49 -27.18 -21.45
C ALA A 324 7.31 -26.28 -21.83
N ILE A 325 6.35 -26.09 -20.93
CA ILE A 325 5.15 -25.31 -21.30
C ILE A 325 5.46 -23.84 -21.52
N ILE A 326 6.54 -23.30 -20.96
CA ILE A 326 7.03 -21.93 -21.23
C ILE A 326 7.37 -21.71 -22.72
N GLU A 327 7.72 -22.78 -23.45
CA GLU A 327 8.00 -22.73 -24.90
C GLU A 327 6.73 -22.62 -25.77
N MET A 328 5.55 -22.68 -25.15
CA MET A 328 4.27 -22.48 -25.81
C MET A 328 3.89 -21.01 -25.82
N ALA A 329 3.66 -20.42 -26.97
CA ALA A 329 3.38 -18.99 -27.12
C ALA A 329 2.30 -18.45 -26.17
N PRO A 330 1.13 -19.10 -25.95
CA PRO A 330 0.13 -18.61 -25.00
C PRO A 330 0.59 -18.62 -23.54
N VAL A 331 1.44 -19.58 -23.14
CA VAL A 331 1.99 -19.63 -21.78
C VAL A 331 3.07 -18.58 -21.60
N ALA A 332 3.97 -18.42 -22.60
CA ALA A 332 4.98 -17.38 -22.60
C ALA A 332 4.34 -15.97 -22.52
N GLU A 333 3.23 -15.76 -23.24
CA GLU A 333 2.47 -14.52 -23.19
C GLU A 333 1.90 -14.25 -21.78
N MET A 334 1.28 -15.25 -21.13
CA MET A 334 0.79 -15.11 -19.75
C MET A 334 1.91 -14.74 -18.79
N ILE A 335 3.05 -15.43 -18.83
CA ILE A 335 4.22 -15.13 -17.98
C ILE A 335 4.75 -13.72 -18.25
N GLY A 336 4.88 -13.33 -19.52
CA GLY A 336 5.30 -11.98 -19.93
C GLY A 336 4.34 -10.89 -19.42
N ASN A 337 3.04 -11.13 -19.48
CA ASN A 337 2.03 -10.20 -18.96
C ASN A 337 2.04 -10.08 -17.43
N ILE A 338 2.25 -11.20 -16.70
CA ILE A 338 2.42 -11.17 -15.25
C ILE A 338 3.62 -10.26 -14.88
N LYS A 339 4.79 -10.50 -15.51
CA LYS A 339 6.00 -9.71 -15.24
C LYS A 339 5.82 -8.24 -15.58
N ALA A 340 5.24 -7.94 -16.74
CA ALA A 340 5.06 -6.56 -17.21
C ALA A 340 4.09 -5.76 -16.30
N LYS A 341 3.00 -6.37 -15.85
CA LYS A 341 2.05 -5.76 -14.90
C LYS A 341 2.67 -5.60 -13.51
N LEU A 342 3.48 -6.55 -13.06
CA LEU A 342 4.24 -6.46 -11.82
C LEU A 342 5.20 -5.26 -11.85
N ASP A 343 6.01 -5.13 -12.90
CA ASP A 343 6.97 -4.04 -13.01
C ASP A 343 6.27 -2.68 -13.16
N ALA A 344 5.15 -2.61 -13.89
CA ALA A 344 4.33 -1.41 -13.99
C ALA A 344 3.72 -0.99 -12.63
N ALA A 345 3.23 -1.95 -11.83
CA ALA A 345 2.75 -1.67 -10.47
C ALA A 345 3.89 -1.24 -9.54
N ARG A 346 5.06 -1.85 -9.69
CA ARG A 346 6.25 -1.56 -8.89
C ARG A 346 6.80 -0.17 -9.16
N THR A 347 6.92 0.24 -10.43
CA THR A 347 7.44 1.57 -10.78
C THR A 347 6.55 2.70 -10.24
N ILE A 348 5.21 2.60 -10.33
CA ILE A 348 4.32 3.63 -9.77
C ILE A 348 4.32 3.63 -8.23
N LEU A 349 4.46 2.47 -7.58
CA LEU A 349 4.60 2.35 -6.13
C LEU A 349 5.80 3.15 -5.65
N TYR A 350 6.97 2.88 -6.18
CA TYR A 350 8.20 3.54 -5.72
C TYR A 350 8.27 5.00 -6.13
N GLN A 351 7.71 5.37 -7.28
CA GLN A 351 7.60 6.78 -7.65
C GLN A 351 6.68 7.55 -6.69
N THR A 352 5.56 6.95 -6.31
CA THR A 352 4.63 7.54 -5.32
C THR A 352 5.30 7.65 -3.95
N SER A 353 6.05 6.63 -3.53
CA SER A 353 6.81 6.63 -2.27
C SER A 353 7.83 7.78 -2.21
N ARG A 354 8.53 8.06 -3.31
CA ARG A 354 9.48 9.20 -3.39
C ARG A 354 8.75 10.54 -3.22
N TYR A 355 7.58 10.69 -3.80
CA TYR A 355 6.78 11.91 -3.63
C TYR A 355 6.31 12.09 -2.18
N VAL A 356 5.90 10.98 -1.54
CA VAL A 356 5.52 10.97 -0.11
C VAL A 356 6.71 11.35 0.76
N ASP A 357 7.87 10.80 0.53
CA ASP A 357 9.08 11.09 1.31
C ASP A 357 9.45 12.57 1.30
N ILE A 358 9.44 13.18 0.12
CA ILE A 358 9.86 14.59 -0.01
C ILE A 358 8.84 15.50 0.66
N TYR A 359 7.54 15.34 0.39
CA TYR A 359 6.57 16.27 0.97
C TYR A 359 6.44 16.10 2.50
N LYS A 360 6.48 14.86 3.03
CA LYS A 360 6.39 14.63 4.47
C LYS A 360 7.62 15.15 5.21
N ALA A 361 8.81 14.95 4.68
CA ALA A 361 10.02 15.51 5.28
C ALA A 361 9.99 17.05 5.31
N LEU A 362 9.48 17.69 4.25
CA LEU A 362 9.29 19.15 4.21
C LEU A 362 8.18 19.61 5.17
N ASP A 363 7.09 18.82 5.34
CA ASP A 363 6.05 19.10 6.33
C ASP A 363 6.64 19.08 7.75
N ASP A 364 7.47 18.09 8.07
CA ASP A 364 8.13 18.01 9.37
C ASP A 364 9.10 19.18 9.60
N ILE A 365 9.91 19.53 8.60
CA ILE A 365 10.79 20.70 8.65
C ILE A 365 9.97 21.98 8.90
N SER A 366 8.78 22.08 8.30
CA SER A 366 7.92 23.25 8.46
C SER A 366 7.42 23.48 9.89
N LYS A 367 7.39 22.43 10.73
CA LYS A 367 7.04 22.51 12.15
C LYS A 367 8.19 23.08 13.00
N GLU A 368 9.43 22.95 12.54
CA GLU A 368 10.64 23.37 13.24
C GLU A 368 11.12 24.75 12.79
N ARG A 369 11.01 25.05 11.50
CA ARG A 369 11.41 26.31 10.89
C ARG A 369 10.55 26.70 9.69
N LYS A 370 10.59 27.95 9.31
CA LYS A 370 9.94 28.43 8.09
C LYS A 370 10.67 27.86 6.86
N LEU A 371 9.92 27.26 5.94
CA LEU A 371 10.43 26.79 4.66
C LEU A 371 10.85 27.97 3.76
N THR A 372 11.89 27.77 2.94
CA THR A 372 12.24 28.70 1.86
C THR A 372 11.15 28.75 0.80
N PRO A 373 11.15 29.74 -0.12
CA PRO A 373 10.19 29.75 -1.24
C PRO A 373 10.29 28.51 -2.13
N GLU A 374 11.51 28.02 -2.38
CA GLU A 374 11.80 26.84 -3.16
C GLU A 374 11.28 25.57 -2.47
N GLU A 375 11.57 25.39 -1.19
CA GLU A 375 11.08 24.27 -0.39
C GLU A 375 9.54 24.26 -0.33
N ARG A 376 8.89 25.41 -0.23
CA ARG A 376 7.41 25.48 -0.26
C ARG A 376 6.83 25.10 -1.61
N LYS A 377 7.51 25.44 -2.70
CA LYS A 377 7.10 25.03 -4.05
C LYS A 377 7.25 23.53 -4.22
N GLU A 378 8.40 22.99 -3.77
CA GLU A 378 8.72 21.57 -3.77
C GLU A 378 7.70 20.77 -2.95
N GLN A 379 7.43 21.16 -1.71
CA GLN A 379 6.42 20.56 -0.83
C GLN A 379 5.04 20.48 -1.49
N LYS A 380 4.55 21.59 -2.04
CA LYS A 380 3.23 21.64 -2.70
C LYS A 380 3.16 20.77 -3.94
N TYR A 381 4.23 20.72 -4.73
CA TYR A 381 4.30 19.90 -5.93
C TYR A 381 4.24 18.41 -5.56
N TYR A 382 5.12 17.96 -4.67
CA TYR A 382 5.18 16.55 -4.29
C TYR A 382 3.97 16.10 -3.47
N ALA A 383 3.41 16.95 -2.62
CA ALA A 383 2.16 16.63 -1.91
C ALA A 383 1.00 16.38 -2.90
N LYS A 384 0.89 17.20 -3.95
CA LYS A 384 -0.14 17.04 -4.96
C LYS A 384 0.09 15.81 -5.85
N MET A 385 1.34 15.53 -6.20
CA MET A 385 1.72 14.31 -6.94
C MET A 385 1.40 13.06 -6.10
N ALA A 386 1.78 13.02 -4.83
CA ALA A 386 1.50 11.92 -3.92
C ALA A 386 -0.02 11.67 -3.79
N ASP A 387 -0.82 12.73 -3.57
CA ASP A 387 -2.28 12.63 -3.44
C ASP A 387 -2.96 12.10 -4.72
N ALA A 388 -2.45 12.49 -5.89
CA ALA A 388 -2.96 12.03 -7.18
C ALA A 388 -2.52 10.60 -7.54
N PHE A 389 -1.30 10.19 -7.15
CA PHE A 389 -0.72 8.91 -7.58
C PHE A 389 -1.04 7.76 -6.60
N THR A 390 -1.24 8.04 -5.32
CA THR A 390 -1.60 7.00 -4.33
C THR A 390 -2.83 6.18 -4.74
N PRO A 391 -3.96 6.77 -5.17
CA PRO A 391 -5.10 5.97 -5.61
C PRO A 391 -4.85 5.18 -6.90
N LEU A 392 -3.98 5.66 -7.81
CA LEU A 392 -3.57 4.90 -8.99
C LEU A 392 -2.72 3.69 -8.57
N SER A 393 -1.71 3.91 -7.72
CA SER A 393 -0.81 2.87 -7.24
C SER A 393 -1.59 1.75 -6.52
N LYS A 394 -2.42 2.11 -5.54
CA LYS A 394 -3.23 1.14 -4.79
C LYS A 394 -4.31 0.49 -5.66
N GLY A 395 -5.07 1.27 -6.41
CA GLY A 395 -6.19 0.76 -7.20
C GLY A 395 -5.74 -0.19 -8.30
N LEU A 396 -4.84 0.26 -9.17
CA LEU A 396 -4.41 -0.54 -10.32
C LEU A 396 -3.42 -1.64 -9.93
N GLY A 397 -2.52 -1.37 -8.98
CA GLY A 397 -1.63 -2.40 -8.44
C GLY A 397 -2.40 -3.58 -7.85
N SER A 398 -3.50 -3.31 -7.12
CA SER A 398 -4.38 -4.36 -6.59
C SER A 398 -5.12 -5.14 -7.67
N GLU A 399 -5.60 -4.49 -8.74
CA GLU A 399 -6.24 -5.17 -9.87
C GLU A 399 -5.23 -6.04 -10.63
N PHE A 400 -4.01 -5.54 -10.87
CA PHE A 400 -2.94 -6.33 -11.47
C PHE A 400 -2.54 -7.53 -10.60
N CYS A 401 -2.47 -7.35 -9.29
CA CYS A 401 -2.19 -8.43 -8.35
C CYS A 401 -3.22 -9.56 -8.47
N ASN A 402 -4.51 -9.23 -8.49
CA ASN A 402 -5.58 -10.21 -8.66
C ASN A 402 -5.47 -10.93 -10.01
N GLN A 403 -5.18 -10.21 -11.11
CA GLN A 403 -5.01 -10.81 -12.43
C GLN A 403 -3.76 -11.71 -12.49
N ASN A 404 -2.63 -11.25 -11.92
CA ASN A 404 -1.39 -12.02 -11.89
C ASN A 404 -1.55 -13.33 -11.10
N ALA A 405 -2.23 -13.29 -9.95
CA ALA A 405 -2.51 -14.47 -9.15
C ALA A 405 -3.49 -15.43 -9.85
N TYR A 406 -4.48 -14.91 -10.59
CA TYR A 406 -5.37 -15.70 -11.44
C TYR A 406 -4.59 -16.40 -12.55
N ASP A 407 -3.74 -15.67 -13.27
CA ASP A 407 -2.93 -16.22 -14.37
C ASP A 407 -1.90 -17.24 -13.85
N CYS A 408 -1.39 -17.05 -12.63
CA CYS A 408 -0.52 -18.02 -11.97
C CYS A 408 -1.21 -19.38 -11.80
N ILE A 409 -2.43 -19.42 -11.29
CA ILE A 409 -3.23 -20.66 -11.22
C ILE A 409 -3.47 -21.23 -12.62
N GLN A 410 -3.78 -20.38 -13.60
CA GLN A 410 -4.05 -20.81 -14.98
C GLN A 410 -2.82 -21.48 -15.61
N VAL A 411 -1.62 -20.97 -15.38
CA VAL A 411 -0.35 -21.59 -15.82
C VAL A 411 -0.15 -22.98 -15.21
N HIS A 412 -0.52 -23.16 -13.93
CA HIS A 412 -0.43 -24.46 -13.26
C HIS A 412 -1.50 -25.45 -13.72
N GLY A 413 -2.59 -24.97 -14.33
CA GLY A 413 -3.72 -25.82 -14.73
C GLY A 413 -4.36 -26.53 -13.54
N GLY A 414 -4.67 -27.82 -13.65
CA GLY A 414 -5.29 -28.60 -12.58
C GLY A 414 -4.45 -28.65 -11.29
N SER A 415 -3.13 -28.61 -11.39
CA SER A 415 -2.23 -28.54 -10.23
C SER A 415 -2.43 -27.26 -9.43
N GLY A 416 -2.71 -26.13 -10.09
CA GLY A 416 -2.92 -24.84 -9.42
C GLY A 416 -4.19 -24.76 -8.57
N PHE A 417 -5.11 -25.71 -8.75
CA PHE A 417 -6.32 -25.82 -7.95
C PHE A 417 -6.13 -26.65 -6.67
N MET A 418 -4.98 -27.33 -6.57
CA MET A 418 -4.63 -28.18 -5.44
C MET A 418 -3.78 -27.42 -4.44
N LYS A 419 -3.90 -27.74 -3.15
CA LYS A 419 -3.12 -27.12 -2.05
C LYS A 419 -1.66 -27.56 -1.99
N ASP A 420 -1.22 -28.41 -2.93
CA ASP A 420 0.18 -28.85 -3.03
C ASP A 420 1.11 -27.76 -3.60
N TYR A 421 0.53 -26.67 -4.14
CA TYR A 421 1.23 -25.53 -4.73
C TYR A 421 0.80 -24.22 -4.07
N ALA A 422 1.74 -23.31 -3.87
CA ALA A 422 1.50 -22.03 -3.21
C ALA A 422 0.54 -21.10 -3.98
N CYS A 423 0.38 -21.30 -5.29
CA CYS A 423 -0.43 -20.43 -6.16
C CYS A 423 -1.90 -20.32 -5.72
N GLU A 424 -2.50 -21.36 -5.13
CA GLU A 424 -3.87 -21.27 -4.62
C GLU A 424 -3.98 -20.34 -3.41
N ARG A 425 -2.99 -20.36 -2.48
CA ARG A 425 -2.90 -19.45 -1.34
C ARG A 425 -2.65 -18.02 -1.83
N ILE A 426 -1.70 -17.83 -2.74
CA ILE A 426 -1.38 -16.53 -3.36
C ILE A 426 -2.64 -15.91 -3.99
N TYR A 427 -3.44 -16.70 -4.70
CA TYR A 427 -4.71 -16.22 -5.29
C TYR A 427 -5.73 -15.81 -4.24
N ARG A 428 -5.89 -16.59 -3.16
CA ARG A 428 -6.79 -16.25 -2.05
C ARG A 428 -6.36 -14.98 -1.34
N ASP A 429 -5.06 -14.80 -1.14
CA ASP A 429 -4.47 -13.63 -0.48
C ASP A 429 -4.60 -12.38 -1.36
N ALA A 430 -4.38 -12.50 -2.66
CA ALA A 430 -4.50 -11.38 -3.61
C ALA A 430 -5.90 -10.72 -3.58
N ARG A 431 -6.95 -11.51 -3.34
CA ARG A 431 -8.33 -11.01 -3.52
C ARG A 431 -8.68 -9.83 -2.62
N ILE A 432 -8.15 -9.78 -1.41
CA ILE A 432 -8.47 -8.72 -0.46
C ILE A 432 -7.88 -7.37 -0.85
N THR A 433 -6.77 -7.33 -1.58
CA THR A 433 -6.04 -6.10 -1.89
C THR A 433 -6.88 -5.06 -2.62
N SER A 434 -7.85 -5.47 -3.43
CA SER A 434 -8.79 -4.57 -4.12
C SER A 434 -10.04 -4.20 -3.30
N ILE A 435 -10.13 -4.66 -2.04
CA ILE A 435 -11.30 -4.46 -1.16
C ILE A 435 -10.98 -3.55 0.02
N TYR A 436 -10.02 -3.92 0.87
CA TYR A 436 -9.73 -3.17 2.09
C TYR A 436 -8.88 -1.91 1.86
N GLU A 437 -8.77 -1.06 2.87
CA GLU A 437 -8.13 0.27 2.81
C GLU A 437 -8.69 1.15 1.67
N GLY A 438 -9.99 0.99 1.45
CA GLY A 438 -10.74 1.57 0.34
C GLY A 438 -10.74 0.68 -0.89
N THR A 439 -11.95 0.28 -1.30
CA THR A 439 -12.15 -0.54 -2.51
C THR A 439 -11.57 0.14 -3.75
N THR A 440 -11.35 -0.63 -4.83
CA THR A 440 -10.96 -0.04 -6.13
C THR A 440 -11.88 1.11 -6.52
N GLN A 441 -13.20 0.99 -6.28
CA GLN A 441 -14.12 2.09 -6.59
C GLN A 441 -13.85 3.35 -5.74
N LEU A 442 -13.45 3.22 -4.47
CA LEU A 442 -13.05 4.37 -3.66
C LEU A 442 -11.75 5.02 -4.14
N GLN A 443 -10.81 4.23 -4.70
CA GLN A 443 -9.63 4.78 -5.36
C GLN A 443 -10.03 5.55 -6.62
N VAL A 444 -10.97 5.04 -7.41
CA VAL A 444 -11.52 5.73 -8.58
C VAL A 444 -12.18 7.06 -8.17
N VAL A 445 -13.00 7.06 -7.11
CA VAL A 445 -13.63 8.29 -6.57
C VAL A 445 -12.57 9.31 -6.13
N ALA A 446 -11.47 8.86 -5.52
CA ALA A 446 -10.37 9.75 -5.15
C ALA A 446 -9.62 10.31 -6.37
N ALA A 447 -9.44 9.50 -7.41
CA ALA A 447 -8.64 9.81 -8.60
C ALA A 447 -9.40 10.63 -9.66
N ILE A 448 -10.72 10.46 -9.79
CA ILE A 448 -11.49 11.06 -10.91
C ILE A 448 -11.37 12.58 -10.98
N ARG A 449 -11.28 13.27 -9.85
CA ARG A 449 -11.07 14.71 -9.80
C ARG A 449 -9.79 15.16 -10.49
N TYR A 450 -8.73 14.33 -10.45
CA TYR A 450 -7.47 14.60 -11.13
C TYR A 450 -7.55 14.33 -12.63
N ALA A 451 -8.39 13.38 -13.05
CA ALA A 451 -8.68 13.13 -14.45
C ALA A 451 -9.45 14.32 -15.07
N THR A 452 -10.58 14.69 -14.45
CA THR A 452 -11.46 15.74 -14.97
C THR A 452 -10.90 17.16 -14.86
N SER A 453 -9.98 17.41 -13.91
CA SER A 453 -9.29 18.70 -13.79
C SER A 453 -8.08 18.86 -14.73
N GLY A 454 -7.75 17.84 -15.53
CA GLY A 454 -6.59 17.83 -16.41
C GLY A 454 -5.25 17.60 -15.71
N PHE A 455 -5.24 17.25 -14.41
CA PHE A 455 -3.99 17.04 -13.68
C PHE A 455 -3.16 15.89 -14.26
N TYR A 456 -3.77 14.74 -14.51
CA TYR A 456 -3.06 13.60 -15.11
C TYR A 456 -2.57 13.89 -16.52
N ALA A 457 -3.36 14.61 -17.35
CA ALA A 457 -2.92 15.05 -18.67
C ALA A 457 -1.66 15.95 -18.60
N ASN A 458 -1.62 16.87 -17.62
CA ASN A 458 -0.45 17.71 -17.41
C ASN A 458 0.77 16.91 -16.92
N ALA A 459 0.58 15.93 -16.03
CA ALA A 459 1.65 15.02 -15.62
C ALA A 459 2.19 14.19 -16.80
N MET A 460 1.31 13.68 -17.67
CA MET A 460 1.72 12.98 -18.90
C MET A 460 2.54 13.91 -19.83
N LYS A 461 2.14 15.17 -19.99
CA LYS A 461 2.90 16.17 -20.77
C LYS A 461 4.28 16.45 -20.19
N GLU A 462 4.41 16.44 -18.86
CA GLU A 462 5.71 16.56 -18.19
C GLU A 462 6.58 15.31 -18.48
N PHE A 463 6.00 14.11 -18.31
CA PHE A 463 6.71 12.86 -18.56
C PHE A 463 7.08 12.66 -20.03
N ALA A 464 6.27 13.15 -20.95
CA ALA A 464 6.56 13.17 -22.39
C ALA A 464 7.82 14.00 -22.76
N GLN A 465 8.28 14.91 -21.88
CA GLN A 465 9.51 15.65 -22.09
C GLN A 465 10.77 14.86 -21.65
N TRP A 466 10.60 13.75 -20.94
CA TRP A 466 11.72 12.96 -20.50
C TRP A 466 12.49 12.35 -21.67
N GLU A 467 13.80 12.38 -21.58
CA GLU A 467 14.67 11.70 -22.53
C GLU A 467 14.56 10.18 -22.33
N VAL A 468 14.47 9.45 -23.41
CA VAL A 468 14.48 7.98 -23.43
C VAL A 468 15.57 7.48 -24.37
N SER A 469 16.04 6.25 -24.14
CA SER A 469 16.99 5.62 -25.05
C SER A 469 16.38 5.45 -26.45
N SER A 470 17.22 5.35 -27.48
CA SER A 470 16.78 5.16 -28.87
C SER A 470 15.91 3.90 -29.06
N GLU A 471 16.15 2.87 -28.26
CA GLU A 471 15.38 1.63 -28.27
C GLU A 471 13.97 1.83 -27.69
N MET A 472 13.80 2.74 -26.75
CA MET A 472 12.51 3.05 -26.12
C MET A 472 11.70 4.11 -26.87
N ALA A 473 12.30 4.85 -27.82
CA ALA A 473 11.63 5.92 -28.55
C ALA A 473 10.35 5.46 -29.30
N PRO A 474 10.26 4.26 -29.91
CA PRO A 474 9.01 3.78 -30.53
C PRO A 474 7.90 3.55 -29.52
N LEU A 475 8.22 3.12 -28.29
CA LEU A 475 7.23 2.91 -27.23
C LEU A 475 6.75 4.26 -26.67
N LYS A 476 7.65 5.24 -26.55
CA LYS A 476 7.28 6.61 -26.18
C LYS A 476 6.27 7.21 -27.15
N ALA A 477 6.47 7.06 -28.46
CA ALA A 477 5.52 7.55 -29.46
C ALA A 477 4.13 6.90 -29.31
N ARG A 478 4.02 5.63 -28.89
CA ARG A 478 2.73 4.99 -28.55
C ARG A 478 2.09 5.63 -27.33
N LEU A 479 2.86 5.88 -26.28
CA LEU A 479 2.36 6.54 -25.06
C LEU A 479 1.88 7.97 -25.35
N ASP A 480 2.61 8.72 -26.16
CA ASP A 480 2.21 10.06 -26.59
C ASP A 480 0.86 10.03 -27.36
N ALA A 481 0.66 9.03 -28.21
CA ALA A 481 -0.61 8.82 -28.91
C ALA A 481 -1.74 8.39 -27.95
N MET A 482 -1.46 7.53 -26.97
CA MET A 482 -2.45 7.16 -25.94
C MET A 482 -2.83 8.36 -25.08
N ALA A 483 -1.88 9.23 -24.72
CA ALA A 483 -2.15 10.45 -23.95
C ALA A 483 -3.10 11.40 -24.70
N ALA A 484 -2.94 11.54 -26.02
CA ALA A 484 -3.88 12.32 -26.85
C ALA A 484 -5.30 11.71 -26.83
N ARG A 485 -5.43 10.39 -26.98
CA ARG A 485 -6.73 9.69 -26.87
C ARG A 485 -7.36 9.84 -25.48
N TYR A 486 -6.55 9.84 -24.43
CA TYR A 486 -7.03 10.09 -23.08
C TYR A 486 -7.59 11.51 -22.93
N GLU A 487 -6.91 12.53 -23.46
CA GLU A 487 -7.41 13.91 -23.44
C GLU A 487 -8.75 14.04 -24.19
N GLU A 488 -8.90 13.38 -25.34
CA GLU A 488 -10.16 13.32 -26.08
C GLU A 488 -11.29 12.64 -25.28
N ALA A 489 -10.97 11.52 -24.59
CA ALA A 489 -11.93 10.83 -23.74
C ALA A 489 -12.37 11.69 -22.54
N VAL A 490 -11.43 12.39 -21.89
CA VAL A 490 -11.76 13.36 -20.82
C VAL A 490 -12.65 14.47 -21.33
N ALA A 491 -12.33 15.06 -22.48
CA ALA A 491 -13.14 16.12 -23.09
C ALA A 491 -14.56 15.64 -23.43
N THR A 492 -14.69 14.41 -23.94
CA THR A 492 -16.00 13.79 -24.21
C THR A 492 -16.81 13.66 -22.92
N VAL A 493 -16.23 13.12 -21.85
CA VAL A 493 -16.93 12.89 -20.58
C VAL A 493 -17.34 14.21 -19.93
N THR A 494 -16.44 15.17 -19.85
CA THR A 494 -16.70 16.47 -19.21
C THR A 494 -17.66 17.33 -20.03
N GLY A 495 -17.69 17.17 -21.35
CA GLY A 495 -18.58 17.90 -22.26
C GLY A 495 -20.07 17.55 -22.11
N HIS A 496 -20.40 16.41 -21.48
CA HIS A 496 -21.79 16.05 -21.17
C HIS A 496 -22.39 16.81 -19.97
N GLU A 497 -21.58 17.50 -19.16
CA GLU A 497 -21.99 18.24 -17.95
C GLU A 497 -22.88 17.41 -16.99
N SER A 498 -22.69 16.08 -16.97
CA SER A 498 -23.46 15.13 -16.17
C SER A 498 -22.56 14.41 -15.16
N GLN A 499 -22.82 14.62 -13.86
CA GLN A 499 -22.10 13.92 -12.80
C GLN A 499 -22.30 12.40 -12.90
N GLU A 500 -23.51 11.95 -13.22
CA GLU A 500 -23.81 10.55 -13.39
C GLU A 500 -23.02 9.90 -14.53
N PHE A 501 -22.79 10.63 -15.62
CA PHE A 501 -21.98 10.16 -16.73
C PHE A 501 -20.48 10.11 -16.36
N ILE A 502 -20.01 11.11 -15.59
CA ILE A 502 -18.67 11.08 -15.02
C ILE A 502 -18.51 9.83 -14.13
N ASP A 503 -19.47 9.57 -13.23
CA ASP A 503 -19.42 8.43 -12.32
C ASP A 503 -19.41 7.08 -13.07
N LEU A 504 -20.20 6.95 -14.14
CA LEU A 504 -20.26 5.77 -15.00
C LEU A 504 -18.94 5.49 -15.73
N THR A 505 -18.28 6.54 -16.19
CA THR A 505 -17.06 6.45 -17.00
C THR A 505 -15.77 6.60 -16.17
N ALA A 506 -15.89 6.98 -14.89
CA ALA A 506 -14.77 7.32 -14.01
C ALA A 506 -13.69 6.22 -13.96
N ARG A 507 -14.08 4.96 -13.77
CA ARG A 507 -13.13 3.84 -13.70
C ARG A 507 -12.29 3.76 -14.98
N ARG A 508 -12.91 3.93 -16.15
CA ARG A 508 -12.22 3.87 -17.45
C ARG A 508 -11.21 4.99 -17.61
N LEU A 509 -11.60 6.22 -17.27
CA LEU A 509 -10.68 7.36 -17.33
C LEU A 509 -9.49 7.19 -16.38
N VAL A 510 -9.72 6.67 -15.17
CA VAL A 510 -8.67 6.44 -14.18
C VAL A 510 -7.74 5.31 -14.64
N GLU A 511 -8.28 4.23 -15.20
CA GLU A 511 -7.48 3.12 -15.77
C GLU A 511 -6.63 3.61 -16.93
N MET A 512 -7.20 4.35 -17.89
CA MET A 512 -6.44 4.95 -18.99
C MET A 512 -5.29 5.82 -18.47
N ALA A 513 -5.58 6.73 -17.53
CA ALA A 513 -4.56 7.61 -16.95
C ALA A 513 -3.43 6.80 -16.29
N GLY A 514 -3.79 5.83 -15.47
CA GLY A 514 -2.82 5.01 -14.75
C GLY A 514 -1.95 4.16 -15.66
N TYR A 515 -2.52 3.52 -16.69
CA TYR A 515 -1.75 2.72 -17.65
C TYR A 515 -0.75 3.56 -18.43
N ILE A 516 -1.14 4.77 -18.86
CA ILE A 516 -0.24 5.69 -19.58
C ILE A 516 0.88 6.18 -18.64
N ILE A 517 0.55 6.59 -17.42
CA ILE A 517 1.51 7.04 -16.42
C ILE A 517 2.51 5.93 -16.08
N MET A 518 2.02 4.71 -15.77
CA MET A 518 2.88 3.55 -15.53
C MET A 518 3.79 3.25 -16.73
N GLY A 519 3.26 3.41 -17.94
CA GLY A 519 4.03 3.24 -19.17
C GLY A 519 5.22 4.21 -19.25
N TYR A 520 5.01 5.50 -19.00
CA TYR A 520 6.10 6.50 -18.99
C TYR A 520 7.14 6.23 -17.89
N LEU A 521 6.70 5.87 -16.68
CA LEU A 521 7.59 5.52 -15.58
C LEU A 521 8.43 4.29 -15.93
N LEU A 522 7.82 3.25 -16.47
CA LEU A 522 8.52 2.02 -16.86
C LEU A 522 9.50 2.26 -18.02
N LEU A 523 9.22 3.22 -18.92
CA LEU A 523 10.19 3.64 -19.93
C LEU A 523 11.42 4.32 -19.34
N GLN A 524 11.27 5.07 -18.25
CA GLN A 524 12.41 5.65 -17.53
C GLN A 524 13.25 4.55 -16.88
N ASP A 525 12.62 3.59 -16.23
CA ASP A 525 13.31 2.43 -15.66
C ASP A 525 14.08 1.67 -16.76
N ALA A 526 13.43 1.40 -17.91
CA ALA A 526 14.04 0.72 -19.05
C ALA A 526 15.16 1.54 -19.71
N THR A 527 15.08 2.87 -19.69
CA THR A 527 16.16 3.76 -20.17
C THR A 527 17.37 3.71 -19.25
N ALA A 528 17.12 3.67 -17.93
CA ALA A 528 18.17 3.60 -16.92
C ALA A 528 18.79 2.18 -16.83
N ASN A 529 17.99 1.14 -17.01
CA ASN A 529 18.43 -0.26 -16.95
C ASN A 529 17.62 -1.13 -17.92
N ALA A 530 18.07 -1.20 -19.17
CA ALA A 530 17.40 -1.96 -20.22
C ALA A 530 17.35 -3.47 -19.93
N ASP A 531 18.40 -4.04 -19.34
CA ASP A 531 18.48 -5.48 -19.06
C ASP A 531 17.35 -5.94 -18.12
N LEU A 532 16.96 -5.10 -17.16
CA LEU A 532 15.91 -5.41 -16.22
C LEU A 532 14.50 -5.10 -16.77
N PHE A 533 14.32 -4.00 -17.50
CA PHE A 533 12.99 -3.45 -17.74
C PHE A 533 12.56 -3.35 -19.21
N ALA A 534 13.47 -3.46 -20.19
CA ALA A 534 13.11 -3.27 -21.60
C ALA A 534 12.05 -4.26 -22.08
N THR A 535 12.13 -5.52 -21.66
CA THR A 535 11.13 -6.55 -22.00
C THR A 535 9.76 -6.19 -21.42
N SER A 536 9.70 -5.85 -20.14
CA SER A 536 8.46 -5.46 -19.46
C SER A 536 7.84 -4.20 -20.08
N ALA A 537 8.67 -3.19 -20.40
CA ALA A 537 8.21 -1.98 -21.07
C ALA A 537 7.58 -2.29 -22.45
N ASN A 538 8.22 -3.17 -23.25
CA ASN A 538 7.70 -3.60 -24.54
C ASN A 538 6.36 -4.33 -24.43
N VAL A 539 6.21 -5.24 -23.47
CA VAL A 539 4.97 -5.98 -23.24
C VAL A 539 3.89 -5.05 -22.70
N PHE A 540 4.21 -4.29 -21.65
CA PHE A 540 3.24 -3.43 -20.98
C PHE A 540 2.66 -2.35 -21.87
N VAL A 541 3.51 -1.61 -22.62
CA VAL A 541 3.03 -0.51 -23.46
C VAL A 541 2.08 -1.01 -24.56
N ARG A 542 2.34 -2.17 -25.16
CA ARG A 542 1.44 -2.76 -26.16
C ARG A 542 0.13 -3.24 -25.56
N TRP A 543 0.19 -3.85 -24.37
CA TRP A 543 -1.02 -4.24 -23.64
C TRP A 543 -1.83 -3.00 -23.23
N ALA A 544 -1.19 -1.98 -22.69
CA ALA A 544 -1.82 -0.73 -22.26
C ALA A 544 -2.51 -0.01 -23.43
N GLU A 545 -1.89 0.00 -24.62
CA GLU A 545 -2.49 0.61 -25.82
C GLU A 545 -3.83 -0.06 -26.17
N ALA A 546 -3.90 -1.39 -26.15
CA ALA A 546 -5.14 -2.12 -26.41
C ALA A 546 -6.24 -1.81 -25.36
N GLU A 547 -5.87 -1.69 -24.09
CA GLU A 547 -6.80 -1.36 -23.02
C GLU A 547 -7.28 0.11 -23.13
N VAL A 548 -6.39 1.04 -23.42
CA VAL A 548 -6.73 2.46 -23.65
C VAL A 548 -7.71 2.58 -24.83
N ASP A 549 -7.46 1.87 -25.93
CA ASP A 549 -8.35 1.85 -27.10
C ASP A 549 -9.74 1.29 -26.75
N LYS A 550 -9.78 0.21 -25.98
CA LYS A 550 -11.04 -0.39 -25.48
C LYS A 550 -11.84 0.61 -24.65
N HIS A 551 -11.18 1.32 -23.72
CA HIS A 551 -11.84 2.30 -22.86
C HIS A 551 -12.29 3.54 -23.62
N ALA A 552 -11.45 4.09 -24.48
CA ALA A 552 -11.80 5.21 -25.35
C ALA A 552 -12.97 4.87 -26.28
N GLY A 553 -12.94 3.67 -26.89
CA GLY A 553 -14.01 3.16 -27.73
C GLY A 553 -15.33 2.95 -26.99
N TYR A 554 -15.30 2.58 -25.70
CA TYR A 554 -16.49 2.50 -24.86
C TYR A 554 -17.05 3.90 -24.58
N ILE A 555 -16.20 4.82 -24.12
CA ILE A 555 -16.59 6.20 -23.77
C ILE A 555 -17.21 6.94 -24.96
N SER A 556 -16.66 6.77 -26.17
CA SER A 556 -17.15 7.44 -27.37
C SER A 556 -18.51 6.92 -27.88
N ARG A 557 -18.98 5.75 -27.40
CA ARG A 557 -20.21 5.09 -27.88
C ARG A 557 -21.33 5.09 -26.87
N ILE A 558 -21.03 5.20 -25.56
CA ILE A 558 -22.04 5.13 -24.51
C ILE A 558 -22.75 6.49 -24.38
N ASN A 559 -24.06 6.44 -24.15
CA ASN A 559 -24.90 7.61 -23.88
C ASN A 559 -25.28 7.68 -22.40
N PRO A 560 -25.40 8.88 -21.79
CA PRO A 560 -25.90 9.03 -20.41
C PRO A 560 -27.24 8.33 -20.16
N ASP A 561 -28.14 8.34 -21.14
CA ASP A 561 -29.46 7.69 -21.04
C ASP A 561 -29.38 6.17 -20.87
N GLU A 562 -28.27 5.54 -21.28
CA GLU A 562 -28.07 4.10 -21.16
C GLU A 562 -27.89 3.61 -19.72
N MET A 563 -27.66 4.54 -18.76
CA MET A 563 -27.70 4.22 -17.33
C MET A 563 -29.01 3.53 -16.90
N ALA A 564 -30.10 3.82 -17.59
CA ALA A 564 -31.39 3.19 -17.35
C ALA A 564 -31.38 1.67 -17.55
N TYR A 565 -30.50 1.14 -18.41
CA TYR A 565 -30.35 -0.31 -18.62
C TYR A 565 -29.69 -0.99 -17.43
N PHE A 566 -28.63 -0.37 -16.88
CA PHE A 566 -27.91 -0.94 -15.73
C PHE A 566 -28.75 -0.92 -14.46
N ARG A 567 -29.66 0.05 -14.30
CA ARG A 567 -30.60 0.14 -13.16
C ARG A 567 -31.75 -0.84 -13.21
N LYS A 568 -32.04 -1.42 -14.38
CA LYS A 568 -33.13 -2.39 -14.59
C LYS A 568 -32.66 -3.84 -14.44
N ALA A 569 -31.34 -4.07 -14.41
CA ALA A 569 -30.73 -5.37 -14.19
C ALA A 569 -30.65 -5.71 -12.71
#